data_221c4b62231d48bdeea3d4405e323c61
#
_entry.id   221c4b62231d48bdeea3d4405e323c61
#
_cell.length_a   1.000
_cell.length_b   1.000
_cell.length_c   1.000
_cell.angle_alpha   90.00
_cell.angle_beta   90.00
_cell.angle_gamma   90.00
#
_symmetry.space_group_name_H-M   'P 1'
#
loop_
_entity.id
_entity.type
_entity.pdbx_description
1 polymer ?
#
loop_
_entity_poly.entity_id
_entity_poly.type
_entity_poly.pdbx_seq_one_letter_code
_entity_poly.pdbx_strand_id
1 'polypeptide(L)'
;MAVEVFIHKMSDHMETAKIIQWLVEEGEHVEEYQALIEVETDKAVAELESPATGVLKNIRSGVVDGAEIPVGEVIAYIADVDEEVPVLLPFDEIGEDAVDESTVHSSTTTESAIKKPTVPGTVRATPIARRVAKDLKVDISEVKGSGPGGRVREQDVRDYLAKFTSTLLIPESEHEIEILELTSYQILTGQRMLYSVQTAPQFSLNSSIDMTNILWLREALLDQILSETGIRLSITALLIKIIAEVLMVVPQVNASFENGYLKLYKSLNICLAMGTDTGLVVPVITDADKKSLPDIALEINQFQDKAREKRFKPKDLTGGTFTLSNLGMYGIDQFHAIINPPQSAILAVGRIMRIPVALEDDTITVRPMTNFTLTVDHRCINGIQGAKFLDELRKRVEKPYSLLKT
;
A
#
# COMPACT_ATOMS: atom_id res chain seq x y z
N MET A 1 18.51 -17.53 -22.58
CA MET A 1 17.56 -16.37 -22.43
C MET A 1 18.32 -15.23 -21.82
N ALA A 2 18.44 -14.10 -22.50
CA ALA A 2 19.25 -12.97 -22.03
C ALA A 2 18.69 -12.38 -20.72
N VAL A 3 19.54 -12.17 -19.73
CA VAL A 3 19.21 -11.63 -18.43
C VAL A 3 19.82 -10.23 -18.31
N GLU A 4 19.03 -9.27 -17.86
CA GLU A 4 19.44 -7.89 -17.71
C GLU A 4 20.29 -7.69 -16.47
N VAL A 5 21.37 -6.91 -16.61
CA VAL A 5 22.23 -6.48 -15.51
C VAL A 5 21.95 -5.01 -15.27
N PHE A 6 21.56 -4.66 -14.06
CA PHE A 6 21.27 -3.28 -13.65
C PHE A 6 21.69 -3.03 -12.21
N ILE A 7 21.96 -1.76 -11.87
CA ILE A 7 22.35 -1.39 -10.51
C ILE A 7 21.10 -1.28 -9.64
N HIS A 8 20.97 -2.18 -8.65
CA HIS A 8 19.87 -2.15 -7.70
C HIS A 8 19.96 -0.98 -6.74
N LYS A 9 18.81 -0.44 -6.35
CA LYS A 9 18.75 0.60 -5.32
C LYS A 9 19.14 0.00 -3.96
N MET A 10 20.29 0.40 -3.44
CA MET A 10 20.86 -0.11 -2.18
C MET A 10 20.51 0.75 -0.96
N SER A 11 19.93 1.96 -1.17
CA SER A 11 19.37 2.82 -0.12
C SER A 11 18.16 3.62 -0.63
N ASP A 12 17.27 4.05 0.28
CA ASP A 12 16.01 4.74 -0.08
C ASP A 12 16.23 6.10 -0.79
N HIS A 13 17.42 6.69 -0.66
CA HIS A 13 17.77 8.00 -1.23
C HIS A 13 18.77 7.90 -2.39
N MET A 14 19.12 6.69 -2.84
CA MET A 14 20.09 6.47 -3.90
C MET A 14 19.41 6.68 -5.26
N GLU A 15 19.83 7.73 -5.98
CA GLU A 15 19.36 8.04 -7.34
C GLU A 15 20.41 7.64 -8.38
N THR A 16 21.70 7.72 -8.03
CA THR A 16 22.83 7.37 -8.88
C THR A 16 23.84 6.52 -8.13
N ALA A 17 24.69 5.79 -8.86
CA ALA A 17 25.86 5.09 -8.35
C ALA A 17 27.07 5.39 -9.22
N LYS A 18 28.25 5.53 -8.61
CA LYS A 18 29.49 5.74 -9.34
C LYS A 18 30.20 4.41 -9.54
N ILE A 19 30.55 4.10 -10.79
CA ILE A 19 31.35 2.93 -11.12
C ILE A 19 32.80 3.15 -10.68
N ILE A 20 33.34 2.23 -9.90
CA ILE A 20 34.74 2.22 -9.54
C ILE A 20 35.54 1.51 -10.61
N GLN A 21 35.18 0.25 -10.89
CA GLN A 21 35.82 -0.57 -11.92
C GLN A 21 34.94 -1.75 -12.35
N TRP A 22 35.13 -2.19 -13.60
CA TRP A 22 34.66 -3.47 -14.07
C TRP A 22 35.63 -4.58 -13.64
N LEU A 23 35.13 -5.68 -13.12
CA LEU A 23 35.89 -6.87 -12.70
C LEU A 23 35.94 -7.93 -13.79
N VAL A 24 35.09 -7.79 -14.82
CA VAL A 24 34.92 -8.74 -15.94
C VAL A 24 34.87 -7.95 -17.26
N GLU A 25 35.48 -8.45 -18.32
CA GLU A 25 35.47 -7.85 -19.65
C GLU A 25 34.26 -8.30 -20.49
N GLU A 26 33.82 -7.47 -21.43
CA GLU A 26 32.76 -7.81 -22.37
C GLU A 26 33.18 -9.03 -23.23
N GLY A 27 32.29 -10.03 -23.27
CA GLY A 27 32.55 -11.33 -23.94
C GLY A 27 33.11 -12.42 -23.02
N GLU A 28 33.40 -12.11 -21.76
CA GLU A 28 33.85 -13.09 -20.77
C GLU A 28 32.68 -13.90 -20.21
N HIS A 29 32.94 -15.17 -19.90
CA HIS A 29 31.96 -16.08 -19.28
C HIS A 29 31.96 -15.87 -17.77
N VAL A 30 30.77 -15.66 -17.20
CA VAL A 30 30.55 -15.39 -15.78
C VAL A 30 29.62 -16.45 -15.17
N GLU A 31 29.82 -16.74 -13.90
CA GLU A 31 28.96 -17.61 -13.11
C GLU A 31 27.93 -16.77 -12.32
N GLU A 32 26.77 -17.38 -12.00
CA GLU A 32 25.77 -16.74 -11.14
C GLU A 32 26.39 -16.37 -9.78
N TYR A 33 26.14 -15.16 -9.30
CA TYR A 33 26.74 -14.51 -8.11
C TYR A 33 28.21 -14.14 -8.22
N GLN A 34 28.84 -14.25 -9.37
CA GLN A 34 30.18 -13.72 -9.59
C GLN A 34 30.13 -12.17 -9.62
N ALA A 35 31.08 -11.50 -8.93
CA ALA A 35 31.20 -10.06 -8.96
C ALA A 35 31.55 -9.56 -10.37
N LEU A 36 30.76 -8.64 -10.92
CA LEU A 36 30.89 -8.05 -12.24
C LEU A 36 31.52 -6.66 -12.20
N ILE A 37 31.13 -5.85 -11.23
CA ILE A 37 31.45 -4.42 -11.16
C ILE A 37 31.50 -3.95 -9.72
N GLU A 38 32.44 -3.10 -9.37
CA GLU A 38 32.48 -2.35 -8.11
C GLU A 38 31.83 -0.99 -8.29
N VAL A 39 30.87 -0.67 -7.42
CA VAL A 39 30.14 0.61 -7.41
C VAL A 39 30.28 1.32 -6.07
N GLU A 40 30.49 2.62 -6.11
CA GLU A 40 30.47 3.49 -4.94
C GLU A 40 29.07 4.09 -4.76
N THR A 41 28.51 3.88 -3.58
CA THR A 41 27.23 4.44 -3.17
C THR A 41 27.45 5.57 -2.15
N ASP A 42 26.41 6.27 -1.77
CA ASP A 42 26.45 7.34 -0.75
C ASP A 42 26.98 6.88 0.63
N LYS A 43 27.07 5.57 0.89
CA LYS A 43 27.44 5.01 2.21
C LYS A 43 28.60 4.00 2.18
N ALA A 44 28.83 3.32 1.07
CA ALA A 44 29.83 2.26 0.97
C ALA A 44 30.16 1.89 -0.47
N VAL A 45 31.27 1.21 -0.66
CA VAL A 45 31.60 0.48 -1.91
C VAL A 45 30.92 -0.88 -1.83
N ALA A 46 30.24 -1.27 -2.92
CA ALA A 46 29.54 -2.54 -3.04
C ALA A 46 29.89 -3.20 -4.37
N GLU A 47 29.92 -4.53 -4.40
CA GLU A 47 30.06 -5.31 -5.60
C GLU A 47 28.68 -5.65 -6.17
N LEU A 48 28.50 -5.51 -7.49
CA LEU A 48 27.33 -5.95 -8.21
C LEU A 48 27.61 -7.33 -8.77
N GLU A 49 26.81 -8.31 -8.33
CA GLU A 49 26.95 -9.71 -8.70
C GLU A 49 26.14 -10.06 -9.95
N SER A 50 26.57 -11.07 -10.68
CA SER A 50 25.88 -11.62 -11.85
C SER A 50 24.54 -12.27 -11.47
N PRO A 51 23.43 -11.90 -12.11
CA PRO A 51 22.14 -12.53 -11.87
C PRO A 51 21.97 -13.92 -12.52
N ALA A 52 22.90 -14.34 -13.39
CA ALA A 52 22.85 -15.62 -14.08
C ALA A 52 24.23 -16.08 -14.56
N THR A 53 24.34 -17.35 -14.93
CA THR A 53 25.53 -17.89 -15.61
C THR A 53 25.40 -17.69 -17.13
N GLY A 54 26.43 -17.14 -17.78
CA GLY A 54 26.45 -16.87 -19.22
C GLY A 54 27.63 -16.01 -19.66
N VAL A 55 27.51 -15.36 -20.80
CA VAL A 55 28.54 -14.45 -21.33
C VAL A 55 28.06 -13.00 -21.16
N LEU A 56 28.90 -12.14 -20.62
CA LEU A 56 28.63 -10.71 -20.49
C LEU A 56 28.64 -10.06 -21.89
N LYS A 57 27.51 -9.48 -22.29
CA LYS A 57 27.32 -8.90 -23.62
C LYS A 57 26.74 -7.49 -23.55
N ASN A 58 27.09 -6.68 -24.53
CA ASN A 58 26.52 -5.35 -24.77
C ASN A 58 26.59 -4.46 -23.53
N ILE A 59 27.82 -4.20 -23.02
CA ILE A 59 28.01 -3.16 -22.01
C ILE A 59 27.57 -1.82 -22.61
N ARG A 60 26.68 -1.14 -21.93
CA ARG A 60 26.09 0.12 -22.40
C ARG A 60 27.16 1.19 -22.55
N SER A 61 27.14 1.92 -23.66
CA SER A 61 28.08 3.01 -23.91
C SER A 61 27.90 4.10 -22.84
N GLY A 62 29.02 4.50 -22.23
CA GLY A 62 29.05 5.45 -21.08
C GLY A 62 29.16 4.78 -19.71
N VAL A 63 29.03 3.43 -19.63
CA VAL A 63 29.23 2.66 -18.39
C VAL A 63 30.70 2.31 -18.25
N VAL A 64 31.52 3.31 -17.94
CA VAL A 64 32.99 3.19 -17.80
C VAL A 64 33.42 3.52 -16.39
N ASP A 65 34.65 3.16 -16.04
CA ASP A 65 35.22 3.46 -14.73
C ASP A 65 35.18 4.98 -14.44
N GLY A 66 34.64 5.33 -13.28
CA GLY A 66 34.41 6.69 -12.84
C GLY A 66 33.10 7.33 -13.30
N ALA A 67 32.30 6.67 -14.11
CA ALA A 67 31.00 7.18 -14.56
C ALA A 67 29.95 7.11 -13.44
N GLU A 68 29.05 8.10 -13.43
CA GLU A 68 27.89 8.12 -12.54
C GLU A 68 26.66 7.67 -13.31
N ILE A 69 26.03 6.57 -12.85
CA ILE A 69 24.96 5.86 -13.55
C ILE A 69 23.68 5.92 -12.74
N PRO A 70 22.52 6.22 -13.35
CA PRO A 70 21.22 6.15 -12.69
C PRO A 70 20.90 4.74 -12.20
N VAL A 71 20.32 4.62 -11.02
CA VAL A 71 19.90 3.35 -10.43
C VAL A 71 18.64 2.82 -11.15
N GLY A 72 18.62 1.51 -11.43
CA GLY A 72 17.51 0.85 -12.11
C GLY A 72 17.63 0.78 -13.64
N GLU A 73 18.65 1.41 -14.23
CA GLU A 73 18.91 1.34 -15.66
C GLU A 73 19.72 0.09 -16.03
N VAL A 74 19.39 -0.52 -17.17
CA VAL A 74 20.10 -1.70 -17.69
C VAL A 74 21.47 -1.26 -18.22
N ILE A 75 22.53 -1.87 -17.70
CA ILE A 75 23.94 -1.53 -18.03
C ILE A 75 24.61 -2.59 -18.93
N ALA A 76 24.15 -3.84 -18.92
CA ALA A 76 24.67 -4.93 -19.74
C ALA A 76 23.66 -6.09 -19.79
N TYR A 77 23.97 -7.12 -20.58
CA TYR A 77 23.22 -8.39 -20.62
C TYR A 77 24.15 -9.57 -20.34
N ILE A 78 23.57 -10.62 -19.71
CA ILE A 78 24.19 -11.94 -19.64
C ILE A 78 23.35 -12.89 -20.47
N ALA A 79 23.96 -13.55 -21.43
CA ALA A 79 23.27 -14.42 -22.37
C ALA A 79 24.16 -15.62 -22.79
N ASP A 80 23.55 -16.61 -23.45
CA ASP A 80 24.30 -17.69 -24.06
C ASP A 80 25.18 -17.19 -25.22
N VAL A 81 26.24 -17.97 -25.55
CA VAL A 81 27.25 -17.57 -26.56
C VAL A 81 26.62 -17.18 -27.89
N ASP A 82 25.62 -17.93 -28.36
CA ASP A 82 24.96 -17.74 -29.66
C ASP A 82 23.67 -16.89 -29.59
N GLU A 83 23.34 -16.35 -28.44
CA GLU A 83 22.12 -15.55 -28.24
C GLU A 83 22.37 -14.08 -28.57
N GLU A 84 21.56 -13.52 -29.49
CA GLU A 84 21.57 -12.07 -29.78
C GLU A 84 20.86 -11.27 -28.67
N VAL A 85 21.49 -10.20 -28.20
CA VAL A 85 20.97 -9.32 -27.16
C VAL A 85 20.65 -7.94 -27.74
N PRO A 86 19.67 -7.20 -27.18
CA PRO A 86 19.33 -5.84 -27.61
C PRO A 86 20.54 -4.88 -27.47
N VAL A 87 20.65 -3.93 -28.40
CA VAL A 87 21.68 -2.87 -28.31
C VAL A 87 21.19 -1.80 -27.34
N LEU A 88 22.02 -1.52 -26.31
CA LEU A 88 21.75 -0.45 -25.33
C LEU A 88 22.20 0.90 -25.89
N LEU A 89 21.30 1.88 -25.84
CA LEU A 89 21.62 3.28 -26.25
C LEU A 89 22.40 4.00 -25.12
N PRO A 90 23.28 4.97 -25.46
CA PRO A 90 23.97 5.80 -24.46
C PRO A 90 22.98 6.55 -23.57
N PHE A 91 23.38 6.86 -22.31
CA PHE A 91 22.55 7.60 -21.37
C PHE A 91 22.18 9.02 -21.85
N ASP A 92 23.07 9.68 -22.58
CA ASP A 92 22.88 11.04 -23.08
C ASP A 92 21.79 11.18 -24.18
N GLU A 93 21.28 10.06 -24.72
CA GLU A 93 20.23 10.04 -25.72
C GLU A 93 18.84 9.71 -25.15
N ILE A 94 18.74 9.47 -23.83
CA ILE A 94 17.47 9.23 -23.14
C ILE A 94 17.00 10.55 -22.54
N GLY A 95 16.20 11.31 -23.30
CA GLY A 95 15.40 12.40 -22.74
C GLY A 95 14.40 11.83 -21.72
N GLU A 96 14.18 12.57 -20.63
CA GLU A 96 13.21 12.29 -19.57
C GLU A 96 11.88 11.83 -20.15
N ASP A 97 11.60 10.52 -20.15
CA ASP A 97 10.29 9.87 -20.25
C ASP A 97 10.45 8.40 -20.66
N ALA A 98 10.63 7.50 -19.70
CA ALA A 98 10.26 6.10 -19.88
C ALA A 98 10.15 5.38 -18.52
N VAL A 99 8.95 5.36 -17.97
CA VAL A 99 8.58 4.33 -16.99
C VAL A 99 7.90 3.22 -17.79
N ASP A 100 8.55 2.09 -17.88
CA ASP A 100 8.08 0.93 -18.61
C ASP A 100 7.42 -0.10 -17.68
N GLU A 101 6.23 -0.49 -18.06
CA GLU A 101 5.52 -1.62 -17.47
C GLU A 101 5.87 -2.90 -18.23
N SER A 102 6.41 -3.86 -17.50
CA SER A 102 6.81 -5.17 -17.99
C SER A 102 5.65 -6.10 -18.34
N THR A 103 5.66 -6.54 -19.56
CA THR A 103 5.35 -7.85 -20.16
C THR A 103 4.80 -8.96 -19.26
N VAL A 104 3.64 -9.44 -19.61
CA VAL A 104 3.22 -10.83 -19.37
C VAL A 104 2.90 -11.49 -20.71
N HIS A 105 3.66 -12.56 -21.03
CA HIS A 105 3.37 -13.49 -22.10
C HIS A 105 2.09 -14.27 -21.84
N SER A 106 1.27 -14.43 -22.83
CA SER A 106 0.64 -15.72 -23.14
C SER A 106 0.16 -15.79 -24.58
N SER A 107 0.66 -16.78 -25.23
CA SER A 107 0.28 -17.28 -26.56
C SER A 107 -1.15 -17.83 -26.55
N THR A 108 -1.91 -17.60 -27.60
CA THR A 108 -2.53 -18.67 -28.41
C THR A 108 -3.30 -18.09 -29.60
N THR A 109 -2.96 -18.65 -30.75
CA THR A 109 -3.54 -18.64 -32.08
C THR A 109 -5.07 -18.68 -32.12
N THR A 110 -5.69 -17.86 -32.95
CA THR A 110 -6.75 -18.34 -33.88
C THR A 110 -6.91 -17.38 -35.05
N GLU A 111 -6.73 -17.91 -36.26
CA GLU A 111 -7.07 -17.28 -37.53
C GLU A 111 -8.57 -16.97 -37.61
N SER A 112 -8.89 -15.79 -38.09
CA SER A 112 -10.15 -15.57 -38.78
C SER A 112 -9.97 -14.51 -39.87
N ALA A 113 -10.18 -14.96 -41.09
CA ALA A 113 -10.05 -14.20 -42.32
C ALA A 113 -11.09 -13.09 -42.42
N ILE A 114 -10.64 -11.86 -42.66
CA ILE A 114 -11.50 -10.79 -43.15
C ILE A 114 -10.85 -10.15 -44.37
N LYS A 115 -11.67 -10.04 -45.42
CA LYS A 115 -11.49 -9.61 -46.76
C LYS A 115 -10.62 -8.36 -46.93
N LYS A 116 -9.72 -8.39 -47.94
CA LYS A 116 -9.06 -7.22 -48.53
C LYS A 116 -10.11 -6.27 -49.12
N PRO A 117 -10.00 -4.99 -48.84
CA PRO A 117 -10.48 -3.96 -49.79
C PRO A 117 -9.33 -3.45 -50.67
N THR A 118 -9.68 -3.20 -51.87
CA THR A 118 -8.98 -2.64 -53.00
C THR A 118 -8.11 -1.42 -52.70
N VAL A 119 -6.91 -1.44 -53.29
CA VAL A 119 -5.89 -0.38 -53.27
C VAL A 119 -6.42 0.91 -53.91
N PRO A 120 -6.30 2.07 -53.23
CA PRO A 120 -6.12 3.36 -53.88
C PRO A 120 -4.82 4.04 -53.44
N GLY A 121 -4.01 4.45 -54.38
CA GLY A 121 -2.99 5.47 -54.33
C GLY A 121 -1.91 5.33 -53.21
N THR A 122 -0.69 5.03 -53.64
CA THR A 122 0.50 5.08 -52.80
C THR A 122 0.61 6.43 -52.07
N VAL A 123 0.35 6.43 -50.74
CA VAL A 123 0.53 7.62 -49.89
C VAL A 123 1.97 8.11 -50.01
N ARG A 124 2.16 9.36 -50.39
CA ARG A 124 3.47 10.00 -50.46
C ARG A 124 3.96 10.31 -49.05
N ALA A 125 4.89 9.51 -48.54
CA ALA A 125 5.48 9.69 -47.23
C ALA A 125 7.01 9.63 -47.30
N THR A 126 7.68 10.30 -46.35
CA THR A 126 9.13 10.18 -46.21
C THR A 126 9.50 8.78 -45.70
N PRO A 127 10.72 8.28 -46.03
CA PRO A 127 11.18 6.99 -45.51
C PRO A 127 11.11 6.90 -43.95
N ILE A 128 11.45 8.01 -43.27
CA ILE A 128 11.39 8.13 -41.81
C ILE A 128 9.95 8.06 -41.32
N ALA A 129 9.00 8.78 -41.97
CA ALA A 129 7.59 8.73 -41.58
C ALA A 129 6.99 7.32 -41.72
N ARG A 130 7.42 6.54 -42.73
CA ARG A 130 6.97 5.14 -42.88
C ARG A 130 7.52 4.24 -41.78
N ARG A 131 8.77 4.46 -41.40
CA ARG A 131 9.40 3.72 -40.29
C ARG A 131 8.69 4.03 -38.98
N VAL A 132 8.55 5.29 -38.62
CA VAL A 132 7.88 5.76 -37.42
C VAL A 132 6.40 5.32 -37.38
N ALA A 133 5.68 5.38 -38.48
CA ALA A 133 4.30 4.88 -38.54
C ALA A 133 4.23 3.36 -38.28
N LYS A 134 5.20 2.59 -38.79
CA LYS A 134 5.32 1.15 -38.53
C LYS A 134 5.65 0.85 -37.06
N ASP A 135 6.63 1.56 -36.49
CA ASP A 135 7.08 1.39 -35.11
C ASP A 135 5.94 1.76 -34.11
N LEU A 136 5.21 2.83 -34.39
CA LEU A 136 4.07 3.29 -33.58
C LEU A 136 2.73 2.60 -33.95
N LYS A 137 2.75 1.59 -34.86
CA LYS A 137 1.55 0.87 -35.32
C LYS A 137 0.43 1.78 -35.87
N VAL A 138 0.78 2.92 -36.46
CA VAL A 138 -0.14 3.89 -37.08
C VAL A 138 -0.31 3.58 -38.54
N ASP A 139 -1.56 3.54 -39.06
CA ASP A 139 -1.79 3.41 -40.48
C ASP A 139 -1.49 4.74 -41.16
N ILE A 140 -0.40 4.78 -41.97
CA ILE A 140 0.08 5.97 -42.61
C ILE A 140 -0.93 6.55 -43.65
N SER A 141 -1.94 5.77 -44.06
CA SER A 141 -2.99 6.21 -44.96
C SER A 141 -3.99 7.17 -44.29
N GLU A 142 -4.06 7.14 -42.98
CA GLU A 142 -4.94 7.99 -42.18
C GLU A 142 -4.25 9.30 -41.75
N VAL A 143 -2.94 9.41 -41.98
CA VAL A 143 -2.15 10.59 -41.57
C VAL A 143 -2.16 11.64 -42.67
N LYS A 144 -2.64 12.85 -42.37
CA LYS A 144 -2.63 13.99 -43.29
C LYS A 144 -1.23 14.62 -43.33
N GLY A 145 -0.54 14.49 -44.49
CA GLY A 145 0.80 15.03 -44.68
C GLY A 145 0.84 16.56 -44.79
N SER A 146 1.78 17.19 -44.05
CA SER A 146 2.06 18.64 -44.07
C SER A 146 3.17 19.03 -45.05
N GLY A 147 3.87 18.07 -45.66
CA GLY A 147 4.98 18.31 -46.57
C GLY A 147 4.57 18.76 -47.98
N PRO A 148 5.53 19.21 -48.83
CA PRO A 148 5.27 19.64 -50.20
C PRO A 148 4.58 18.54 -50.99
N GLY A 149 3.44 18.92 -51.64
CA GLY A 149 2.60 17.98 -52.39
C GLY A 149 1.85 16.95 -51.54
N GLY A 150 1.55 17.28 -50.26
CA GLY A 150 0.81 16.40 -49.36
C GLY A 150 1.64 15.23 -48.81
N ARG A 151 2.95 15.32 -48.79
CA ARG A 151 3.83 14.27 -48.33
C ARG A 151 3.81 14.18 -46.79
N VAL A 152 3.56 13.00 -46.26
CA VAL A 152 3.58 12.72 -44.81
C VAL A 152 5.02 12.77 -44.28
N ARG A 153 5.27 13.59 -43.26
CA ARG A 153 6.52 13.71 -42.52
C ARG A 153 6.41 12.97 -41.18
N GLU A 154 7.53 12.74 -40.54
CA GLU A 154 7.58 12.12 -39.21
C GLU A 154 6.69 12.86 -38.20
N GLN A 155 6.80 14.17 -38.13
CA GLN A 155 6.01 15.00 -37.23
C GLN A 155 4.49 14.81 -37.43
N ASP A 156 4.03 14.63 -38.64
CA ASP A 156 2.60 14.40 -38.94
C ASP A 156 2.09 13.10 -38.32
N VAL A 157 2.95 12.06 -38.27
CA VAL A 157 2.63 10.76 -37.65
C VAL A 157 2.55 10.91 -36.13
N ARG A 158 3.50 11.62 -35.52
CA ARG A 158 3.51 11.90 -34.09
C ARG A 158 2.31 12.76 -33.66
N ASP A 159 2.02 13.81 -34.41
CA ASP A 159 0.87 14.70 -34.17
C ASP A 159 -0.47 13.96 -34.34
N TYR A 160 -0.55 13.02 -35.30
CA TYR A 160 -1.73 12.16 -35.47
C TYR A 160 -1.92 11.26 -34.24
N LEU A 161 -0.85 10.62 -33.75
CA LEU A 161 -0.89 9.79 -32.57
C LEU A 161 -1.26 10.60 -31.33
N ALA A 162 -0.66 11.77 -31.14
CA ALA A 162 -0.98 12.67 -30.02
C ALA A 162 -2.46 13.09 -30.02
N LYS A 163 -3.02 13.43 -31.22
CA LYS A 163 -4.44 13.71 -31.36
C LYS A 163 -5.31 12.48 -31.09
N PHE A 164 -4.88 11.30 -31.51
CA PHE A 164 -5.60 10.06 -31.25
C PHE A 164 -5.61 9.70 -29.75
N THR A 165 -4.48 9.90 -29.09
CA THR A 165 -4.35 9.72 -27.65
C THR A 165 -5.18 10.76 -26.88
N SER A 166 -5.20 12.02 -27.31
CA SER A 166 -6.06 13.06 -26.70
C SER A 166 -7.55 12.85 -26.95
N THR A 167 -7.92 12.12 -28.02
CA THR A 167 -9.33 11.77 -28.29
C THR A 167 -9.79 10.54 -27.48
N LEU A 168 -8.84 9.70 -27.00
CA LEU A 168 -9.10 8.60 -26.06
C LEU A 168 -9.12 9.08 -24.60
N LEU A 169 -8.53 10.24 -24.29
CA LEU A 169 -8.84 10.95 -23.05
C LEU A 169 -10.31 11.35 -23.16
N ILE A 170 -11.15 10.82 -22.29
CA ILE A 170 -12.55 11.18 -22.11
C ILE A 170 -12.62 12.69 -22.27
N PRO A 171 -13.45 13.25 -23.20
CA PRO A 171 -13.57 14.71 -23.31
C PRO A 171 -13.87 15.20 -21.90
N GLU A 172 -13.09 16.16 -21.39
CA GLU A 172 -13.49 16.97 -20.25
C GLU A 172 -14.87 17.51 -20.61
N SER A 173 -15.91 16.75 -20.23
CA SER A 173 -17.25 17.29 -20.19
C SER A 173 -17.10 18.52 -19.30
N GLU A 174 -17.71 19.65 -19.70
CA GLU A 174 -17.82 20.88 -18.91
C GLU A 174 -18.55 20.58 -17.59
N HIS A 175 -17.96 19.72 -16.75
CA HIS A 175 -18.35 19.57 -15.37
C HIS A 175 -17.64 20.69 -14.62
N GLU A 176 -18.39 21.53 -13.98
CA GLU A 176 -17.84 22.44 -12.98
C GLU A 176 -17.05 21.60 -11.96
N ILE A 177 -15.73 21.60 -12.08
CA ILE A 177 -14.83 20.91 -11.16
C ILE A 177 -14.49 21.90 -10.06
N GLU A 178 -14.91 21.63 -8.85
CA GLU A 178 -14.46 22.35 -7.67
C GLU A 178 -13.15 21.72 -7.17
N ILE A 179 -12.08 22.49 -7.20
CA ILE A 179 -10.77 22.07 -6.68
C ILE A 179 -10.67 22.52 -5.21
N LEU A 180 -10.61 21.56 -4.30
CA LEU A 180 -10.42 21.80 -2.88
C LEU A 180 -8.98 21.49 -2.47
N GLU A 181 -8.31 22.47 -1.87
CA GLU A 181 -6.99 22.26 -1.28
C GLU A 181 -7.07 21.39 -0.02
N LEU A 182 -6.26 20.34 0.04
CA LEU A 182 -6.13 19.53 1.24
C LEU A 182 -5.35 20.27 2.33
N THR A 183 -5.76 20.10 3.57
CA THR A 183 -4.99 20.60 4.71
C THR A 183 -3.68 19.81 4.86
N SER A 184 -2.65 20.41 5.44
CA SER A 184 -1.37 19.74 5.72
C SER A 184 -1.56 18.46 6.54
N TYR A 185 -2.57 18.42 7.41
CA TYR A 185 -2.90 17.22 8.18
C TYR A 185 -3.47 16.10 7.31
N GLN A 186 -4.34 16.41 6.35
CA GLN A 186 -4.89 15.42 5.40
C GLN A 186 -3.80 14.86 4.49
N ILE A 187 -2.89 15.71 4.01
CA ILE A 187 -1.73 15.30 3.20
C ILE A 187 -0.85 14.35 4.01
N LEU A 188 -0.47 14.71 5.24
CA LEU A 188 0.35 13.87 6.11
C LEU A 188 -0.33 12.53 6.43
N THR A 189 -1.63 12.54 6.69
CA THR A 189 -2.40 11.32 6.95
C THR A 189 -2.41 10.41 5.71
N GLY A 190 -2.63 10.99 4.52
CA GLY A 190 -2.57 10.26 3.25
C GLY A 190 -1.22 9.59 3.02
N GLN A 191 -0.12 10.33 3.22
CA GLN A 191 1.26 9.78 3.12
C GLN A 191 1.50 8.64 4.11
N ARG A 192 1.05 8.77 5.37
CA ARG A 192 1.17 7.69 6.38
C ARG A 192 0.37 6.44 6.01
N MET A 193 -0.83 6.60 5.45
CA MET A 193 -1.65 5.47 5.01
C MET A 193 -1.03 4.79 3.78
N LEU A 194 -0.53 5.56 2.81
CA LEU A 194 0.19 5.03 1.66
C LEU A 194 1.42 4.24 2.11
N TYR A 195 2.26 4.81 2.97
CA TYR A 195 3.41 4.13 3.58
C TYR A 195 2.99 2.81 4.25
N SER A 196 1.90 2.81 5.03
CA SER A 196 1.41 1.61 5.71
C SER A 196 1.07 0.48 4.72
N VAL A 197 0.35 0.80 3.65
CA VAL A 197 -0.09 -0.20 2.66
C VAL A 197 1.08 -0.72 1.83
N GLN A 198 2.03 0.15 1.48
CA GLN A 198 3.21 -0.24 0.68
C GLN A 198 4.24 -1.06 1.46
N THR A 199 4.39 -0.81 2.77
CA THR A 199 5.45 -1.44 3.56
C THR A 199 5.01 -2.64 4.38
N ALA A 200 3.74 -2.72 4.78
CA ALA A 200 3.21 -3.79 5.59
C ALA A 200 2.34 -4.75 4.76
N PRO A 201 2.70 -6.03 4.60
CA PRO A 201 1.82 -7.04 4.02
C PRO A 201 0.67 -7.31 4.98
N GLN A 202 -0.44 -6.57 4.75
CA GLN A 202 -1.61 -6.60 5.64
C GLN A 202 -2.56 -7.73 5.25
N PHE A 203 -3.07 -8.46 6.26
CA PHE A 203 -4.20 -9.35 6.08
C PHE A 203 -5.20 -9.19 7.22
N SER A 204 -6.43 -9.62 7.01
CA SER A 204 -7.51 -9.42 7.98
C SER A 204 -8.18 -10.72 8.38
N LEU A 205 -8.52 -10.81 9.66
CA LEU A 205 -9.29 -11.88 10.27
C LEU A 205 -10.62 -11.32 10.77
N ASN A 206 -11.71 -12.02 10.52
CA ASN A 206 -13.06 -11.60 10.91
C ASN A 206 -13.65 -12.57 11.93
N SER A 207 -14.37 -12.03 12.91
CA SER A 207 -15.13 -12.80 13.87
C SER A 207 -16.47 -12.14 14.17
N SER A 208 -17.55 -12.90 14.13
CA SER A 208 -18.86 -12.44 14.58
C SER A 208 -19.00 -12.74 16.08
N ILE A 209 -19.43 -11.76 16.87
CA ILE A 209 -19.40 -11.80 18.34
C ILE A 209 -20.76 -11.43 18.90
N ASP A 210 -21.24 -12.23 19.87
CA ASP A 210 -22.47 -11.97 20.60
C ASP A 210 -22.27 -10.87 21.65
N MET A 211 -23.00 -9.76 21.48
CA MET A 211 -22.93 -8.59 22.34
C MET A 211 -23.93 -8.61 23.50
N THR A 212 -24.68 -9.69 23.69
CA THR A 212 -25.76 -9.75 24.68
C THR A 212 -25.27 -9.38 26.08
N ASN A 213 -24.22 -10.03 26.56
CA ASN A 213 -23.76 -9.86 27.94
C ASN A 213 -23.01 -8.53 28.16
N ILE A 214 -22.27 -8.04 27.17
CA ILE A 214 -21.60 -6.74 27.32
C ILE A 214 -22.61 -5.59 27.26
N LEU A 215 -23.69 -5.70 26.48
CA LEU A 215 -24.77 -4.72 26.50
C LEU A 215 -25.53 -4.74 27.83
N TRP A 216 -25.80 -5.94 28.38
CA TRP A 216 -26.39 -6.07 29.71
C TRP A 216 -25.46 -5.45 30.79
N LEU A 217 -24.16 -5.75 30.75
CA LEU A 217 -23.18 -5.17 31.69
C LEU A 217 -23.15 -3.64 31.57
N ARG A 218 -23.13 -3.12 30.34
CA ARG A 218 -23.19 -1.67 30.11
C ARG A 218 -24.39 -1.03 30.80
N GLU A 219 -25.55 -1.62 30.65
CA GLU A 219 -26.80 -1.11 31.25
C GLU A 219 -26.72 -1.16 32.77
N ALA A 220 -26.20 -2.24 33.35
CA ALA A 220 -26.04 -2.40 34.80
C ALA A 220 -25.06 -1.37 35.43
N LEU A 221 -24.02 -0.95 34.66
CA LEU A 221 -23.02 0.02 35.14
C LEU A 221 -23.37 1.47 34.79
N LEU A 222 -24.41 1.70 33.98
CA LEU A 222 -24.67 3.01 33.39
C LEU A 222 -24.94 4.09 34.48
N ASP A 223 -25.82 3.81 35.43
CA ASP A 223 -26.21 4.76 36.47
C ASP A 223 -25.06 5.04 37.46
N GLN A 224 -24.28 4.02 37.78
CA GLN A 224 -23.13 4.16 38.66
C GLN A 224 -22.10 5.08 37.99
N ILE A 225 -21.65 4.78 36.77
CA ILE A 225 -20.64 5.58 36.07
C ILE A 225 -21.16 6.98 35.76
N LEU A 226 -22.43 7.14 35.43
CA LEU A 226 -23.03 8.46 35.24
C LEU A 226 -23.00 9.30 36.52
N SER A 227 -23.28 8.67 37.68
CA SER A 227 -23.23 9.37 38.95
C SER A 227 -21.82 9.76 39.38
N GLU A 228 -20.81 8.91 39.07
CA GLU A 228 -19.40 9.16 39.40
C GLU A 228 -18.74 10.20 38.48
N THR A 229 -19.05 10.17 37.20
CA THR A 229 -18.32 10.92 36.15
C THR A 229 -19.13 12.02 35.46
N GLY A 230 -20.45 11.99 35.57
CA GLY A 230 -21.34 12.80 34.77
C GLY A 230 -21.46 12.40 33.32
N ILE A 231 -20.84 11.26 32.92
CA ILE A 231 -20.72 10.81 31.52
C ILE A 231 -21.38 9.44 31.34
N ARG A 232 -22.11 9.28 30.23
CA ARG A 232 -22.73 8.00 29.89
C ARG A 232 -21.67 7.00 29.41
N LEU A 233 -21.62 5.81 30.01
CA LEU A 233 -20.75 4.72 29.59
C LEU A 233 -21.01 4.32 28.14
N SER A 234 -19.98 4.38 27.30
CA SER A 234 -20.04 3.93 25.91
C SER A 234 -19.60 2.47 25.78
N ILE A 235 -20.08 1.78 24.72
CA ILE A 235 -19.58 0.44 24.35
C ILE A 235 -18.08 0.52 24.01
N THR A 236 -17.64 1.61 23.38
CA THR A 236 -16.23 1.83 23.04
C THR A 236 -15.34 1.82 24.28
N ALA A 237 -15.77 2.40 25.40
CA ALA A 237 -15.00 2.37 26.64
C ALA A 237 -14.83 0.94 27.20
N LEU A 238 -15.90 0.13 27.16
CA LEU A 238 -15.84 -1.29 27.54
C LEU A 238 -14.90 -2.07 26.63
N LEU A 239 -14.98 -1.86 25.32
CA LEU A 239 -14.11 -2.53 24.36
C LEU A 239 -12.64 -2.16 24.55
N ILE A 240 -12.33 -0.89 24.80
CA ILE A 240 -10.94 -0.45 25.07
C ILE A 240 -10.38 -1.18 26.31
N LYS A 241 -11.16 -1.27 27.39
CA LYS A 241 -10.73 -1.99 28.60
C LYS A 241 -10.50 -3.48 28.30
N ILE A 242 -11.43 -4.14 27.61
CA ILE A 242 -11.28 -5.54 27.20
C ILE A 242 -10.09 -5.75 26.28
N ILE A 243 -9.88 -4.87 25.29
CA ILE A 243 -8.73 -4.95 24.38
C ILE A 243 -7.41 -4.88 25.18
N ALA A 244 -7.31 -3.95 26.14
CA ALA A 244 -6.14 -3.86 27.01
C ALA A 244 -5.88 -5.18 27.77
N GLU A 245 -6.92 -5.81 28.32
CA GLU A 245 -6.80 -7.11 28.99
C GLU A 245 -6.38 -8.25 28.03
N VAL A 246 -6.89 -8.24 26.79
CA VAL A 246 -6.52 -9.23 25.77
C VAL A 246 -5.08 -9.06 25.32
N LEU A 247 -4.60 -7.82 25.16
CA LEU A 247 -3.22 -7.53 24.79
C LEU A 247 -2.22 -7.98 25.86
N MET A 248 -2.61 -8.02 27.14
CA MET A 248 -1.78 -8.64 28.21
C MET A 248 -1.63 -10.15 28.02
N VAL A 249 -2.62 -10.84 27.49
CA VAL A 249 -2.61 -12.29 27.27
C VAL A 249 -1.96 -12.66 25.94
N VAL A 250 -2.11 -11.81 24.92
CA VAL A 250 -1.56 -12.01 23.56
C VAL A 250 -0.65 -10.84 23.20
N PRO A 251 0.50 -10.68 23.90
CA PRO A 251 1.36 -9.49 23.75
C PRO A 251 1.98 -9.35 22.35
N GLN A 252 2.02 -10.42 21.55
CA GLN A 252 2.56 -10.39 20.19
C GLN A 252 1.77 -9.43 19.26
N VAL A 253 0.50 -9.15 19.57
CA VAL A 253 -0.34 -8.23 18.78
C VAL A 253 -0.06 -6.76 19.15
N ASN A 254 0.58 -6.51 20.31
CA ASN A 254 1.02 -5.18 20.76
C ASN A 254 2.47 -4.92 20.37
N ALA A 255 2.75 -4.86 19.09
CA ALA A 255 4.10 -4.84 18.54
C ALA A 255 4.27 -3.84 17.39
N SER A 256 5.51 -3.63 16.97
CA SER A 256 5.86 -3.00 15.70
C SER A 256 7.02 -3.74 15.04
N PHE A 257 7.10 -3.62 13.70
CA PHE A 257 8.22 -4.11 12.92
C PHE A 257 9.18 -2.95 12.62
N GLU A 258 10.45 -3.12 12.93
CA GLU A 258 11.48 -2.11 12.65
C GLU A 258 12.82 -2.80 12.37
N ASN A 259 13.39 -2.55 11.20
CA ASN A 259 14.73 -3.01 10.78
C ASN A 259 14.95 -4.54 10.99
N GLY A 260 13.96 -5.37 10.62
CA GLY A 260 14.05 -6.83 10.80
C GLY A 260 13.77 -7.33 12.23
N TYR A 261 13.46 -6.43 13.15
CA TYR A 261 13.16 -6.77 14.54
C TYR A 261 11.69 -6.59 14.89
N LEU A 262 11.16 -7.45 15.75
CA LEU A 262 9.86 -7.29 16.37
C LEU A 262 10.03 -6.58 17.72
N LYS A 263 9.48 -5.36 17.82
CA LYS A 263 9.42 -4.60 19.09
C LYS A 263 8.11 -4.90 19.79
N LEU A 264 8.14 -5.58 20.93
CA LEU A 264 6.98 -5.82 21.79
C LEU A 264 6.85 -4.69 22.82
N TYR A 265 5.73 -3.99 22.79
CA TYR A 265 5.46 -2.92 23.75
C TYR A 265 4.94 -3.50 25.05
N LYS A 266 5.51 -3.05 26.19
CA LYS A 266 5.01 -3.39 27.55
C LYS A 266 3.87 -2.47 27.97
N SER A 267 3.86 -1.23 27.48
CA SER A 267 2.75 -0.30 27.69
C SER A 267 1.59 -0.65 26.74
N LEU A 268 0.37 -0.50 27.22
CA LEU A 268 -0.84 -0.77 26.47
C LEU A 268 -1.54 0.56 26.18
N ASN A 269 -1.08 1.21 25.12
CA ASN A 269 -1.56 2.53 24.71
C ASN A 269 -2.53 2.35 23.53
N ILE A 270 -3.82 2.45 23.79
CA ILE A 270 -4.84 2.19 22.79
C ILE A 270 -5.26 3.49 22.10
N CYS A 271 -5.06 3.54 20.81
CA CYS A 271 -5.55 4.62 19.96
C CYS A 271 -7.02 4.42 19.65
N LEU A 272 -7.78 5.50 19.64
CA LEU A 272 -9.17 5.52 19.19
C LEU A 272 -9.27 6.33 17.90
N ALA A 273 -9.61 5.66 16.78
CA ALA A 273 -9.85 6.35 15.53
C ALA A 273 -11.18 7.14 15.60
N MET A 274 -11.11 8.46 15.39
CA MET A 274 -12.25 9.37 15.48
C MET A 274 -12.33 10.24 14.23
N GLY A 275 -13.48 10.21 13.54
CA GLY A 275 -13.78 11.18 12.47
C GLY A 275 -14.07 12.57 13.02
N THR A 276 -13.53 13.59 12.36
CA THR A 276 -13.80 15.00 12.62
C THR A 276 -14.13 15.70 11.30
N ASP A 277 -14.69 16.90 11.37
CA ASP A 277 -14.97 17.72 10.17
C ASP A 277 -13.70 18.03 9.34
N THR A 278 -12.52 17.93 9.95
CA THR A 278 -11.23 18.20 9.31
C THR A 278 -10.47 16.95 8.91
N GLY A 279 -11.05 15.77 9.10
CA GLY A 279 -10.41 14.48 8.79
C GLY A 279 -10.39 13.52 9.99
N LEU A 280 -9.57 12.49 9.89
CA LEU A 280 -9.43 11.45 10.89
C LEU A 280 -8.37 11.83 11.93
N VAL A 281 -8.72 11.83 13.23
CA VAL A 281 -7.76 11.93 14.33
C VAL A 281 -7.70 10.63 15.13
N VAL A 282 -6.53 10.35 15.70
CA VAL A 282 -6.29 9.07 16.39
C VAL A 282 -5.66 9.32 17.76
N PRO A 283 -6.43 9.86 18.73
CA PRO A 283 -5.93 10.10 20.09
C PRO A 283 -5.61 8.80 20.83
N VAL A 284 -4.73 8.90 21.83
CA VAL A 284 -4.14 7.78 22.53
C VAL A 284 -4.56 7.75 24.00
N ILE A 285 -5.20 6.66 24.41
CA ILE A 285 -5.45 6.32 25.82
C ILE A 285 -4.22 5.57 26.31
N THR A 286 -3.39 6.23 27.09
CA THR A 286 -2.14 5.66 27.61
C THR A 286 -2.42 4.72 28.79
N ASP A 287 -1.63 3.66 28.93
CA ASP A 287 -1.73 2.68 30.02
C ASP A 287 -3.19 2.21 30.27
N ALA A 288 -3.89 1.82 29.23
CA ALA A 288 -5.32 1.47 29.27
C ALA A 288 -5.63 0.29 30.21
N ASP A 289 -4.65 -0.59 30.43
CA ASP A 289 -4.71 -1.70 31.39
C ASP A 289 -4.82 -1.21 32.85
N LYS A 290 -4.15 -0.10 33.19
CA LYS A 290 -4.09 0.45 34.55
C LYS A 290 -5.27 1.39 34.87
N LYS A 291 -5.98 1.88 33.83
CA LYS A 291 -7.11 2.79 34.00
C LYS A 291 -8.38 2.05 34.39
N SER A 292 -9.15 2.64 35.26
CA SER A 292 -10.52 2.19 35.55
C SER A 292 -11.46 2.48 34.37
N LEU A 293 -12.61 1.82 34.36
CA LEU A 293 -13.62 2.06 33.32
C LEU A 293 -14.18 3.51 33.35
N PRO A 294 -14.44 4.13 34.52
CA PRO A 294 -14.74 5.55 34.62
C PRO A 294 -13.67 6.46 34.01
N ASP A 295 -12.39 6.21 34.28
CA ASP A 295 -11.28 7.01 33.72
C ASP A 295 -11.24 6.96 32.20
N ILE A 296 -11.41 5.75 31.63
CA ILE A 296 -11.46 5.56 30.16
C ILE A 296 -12.66 6.31 29.57
N ALA A 297 -13.83 6.26 30.22
CA ALA A 297 -15.02 6.96 29.76
C ALA A 297 -14.84 8.49 29.78
N LEU A 298 -14.22 9.03 30.84
CA LEU A 298 -13.85 10.43 30.95
C LEU A 298 -12.89 10.87 29.84
N GLU A 299 -11.85 10.09 29.60
CA GLU A 299 -10.84 10.42 28.59
C GLU A 299 -11.41 10.39 27.16
N ILE A 300 -12.27 9.42 26.85
CA ILE A 300 -12.98 9.39 25.56
C ILE A 300 -13.84 10.64 25.39
N ASN A 301 -14.56 11.06 26.42
CA ASN A 301 -15.38 12.28 26.36
C ASN A 301 -14.51 13.52 26.14
N GLN A 302 -13.37 13.64 26.84
CA GLN A 302 -12.41 14.72 26.63
C GLN A 302 -11.87 14.73 25.18
N PHE A 303 -11.64 13.56 24.57
CA PHE A 303 -11.23 13.48 23.16
C PHE A 303 -12.35 13.95 22.23
N GLN A 304 -13.63 13.64 22.52
CA GLN A 304 -14.75 14.17 21.74
C GLN A 304 -14.84 15.69 21.81
N ASP A 305 -14.64 16.27 22.99
CA ASP A 305 -14.62 17.73 23.17
C ASP A 305 -13.44 18.37 22.43
N LYS A 306 -12.21 17.79 22.57
CA LYS A 306 -11.04 18.24 21.81
C LYS A 306 -11.24 18.14 20.30
N ALA A 307 -11.95 17.10 19.83
CA ALA A 307 -12.26 16.91 18.41
C ALA A 307 -13.18 18.03 17.89
N ARG A 308 -14.25 18.35 18.61
CA ARG A 308 -15.18 19.44 18.26
C ARG A 308 -14.47 20.79 18.23
N GLU A 309 -13.57 21.02 19.21
CA GLU A 309 -12.86 22.29 19.38
C GLU A 309 -11.54 22.36 18.58
N LYS A 310 -11.19 21.31 17.86
CA LYS A 310 -9.94 21.18 17.06
C LYS A 310 -8.68 21.45 17.89
N ARG A 311 -8.66 21.03 19.17
CA ARG A 311 -7.61 21.38 20.16
C ARG A 311 -6.73 20.19 20.58
N PHE A 312 -6.53 19.19 19.74
CA PHE A 312 -5.56 18.13 20.01
C PHE A 312 -4.13 18.67 20.07
N LYS A 313 -3.38 18.21 21.06
CA LYS A 313 -1.95 18.47 21.18
C LYS A 313 -1.16 17.28 20.63
N PRO A 314 0.07 17.46 20.14
CA PRO A 314 0.90 16.38 19.64
C PRO A 314 1.01 15.19 20.62
N LYS A 315 1.10 15.45 21.93
CA LYS A 315 1.15 14.42 22.96
C LYS A 315 -0.13 13.56 23.05
N ASP A 316 -1.27 14.08 22.63
CA ASP A 316 -2.54 13.35 22.64
C ASP A 316 -2.61 12.34 21.47
N LEU A 317 -1.74 12.48 20.45
CA LEU A 317 -1.75 11.74 19.19
C LEU A 317 -0.52 10.84 18.99
N THR A 318 0.37 10.76 19.98
CA THR A 318 1.64 10.00 19.87
C THR A 318 1.76 8.92 20.93
N GLY A 319 2.56 7.88 20.63
CA GLY A 319 2.86 6.82 21.59
C GLY A 319 1.83 5.69 21.67
N GLY A 320 0.88 5.65 20.74
CA GLY A 320 -0.08 4.55 20.66
C GLY A 320 0.52 3.26 20.12
N THR A 321 0.08 2.12 20.64
CA THR A 321 0.64 0.79 20.31
C THR A 321 -0.35 -0.14 19.63
N PHE A 322 -1.65 0.13 19.73
CA PHE A 322 -2.74 -0.59 19.09
C PHE A 322 -3.88 0.37 18.77
N THR A 323 -4.61 0.16 17.69
CA THR A 323 -5.72 1.05 17.30
C THR A 323 -7.06 0.34 17.30
N LEU A 324 -8.07 0.98 17.87
CA LEU A 324 -9.49 0.65 17.75
C LEU A 324 -10.18 1.63 16.80
N SER A 325 -10.84 1.12 15.78
CA SER A 325 -11.69 1.88 14.87
C SER A 325 -13.13 1.38 14.95
N ASN A 326 -14.07 2.23 15.35
CA ASN A 326 -15.48 1.86 15.48
C ASN A 326 -16.33 2.71 14.54
N LEU A 327 -16.94 2.06 13.54
CA LEU A 327 -17.86 2.68 12.58
C LEU A 327 -19.32 2.17 12.73
N GLY A 328 -19.59 1.45 13.80
CA GLY A 328 -20.92 0.92 14.06
C GLY A 328 -22.02 1.97 14.14
N MET A 329 -21.70 3.18 14.63
CA MET A 329 -22.64 4.30 14.69
C MET A 329 -23.04 4.84 13.30
N TYR A 330 -22.26 4.56 12.28
CA TYR A 330 -22.54 4.96 10.89
C TYR A 330 -23.24 3.86 10.07
N GLY A 331 -23.66 2.77 10.72
CA GLY A 331 -24.39 1.69 10.08
C GLY A 331 -23.53 0.71 9.27
N ILE A 332 -22.20 0.75 9.45
CA ILE A 332 -21.26 -0.14 8.75
C ILE A 332 -21.25 -1.51 9.42
N ASP A 333 -21.51 -2.57 8.65
CA ASP A 333 -21.57 -3.95 9.15
C ASP A 333 -20.18 -4.52 9.42
N GLN A 334 -19.25 -4.25 8.51
CA GLN A 334 -17.88 -4.74 8.53
C GLN A 334 -17.00 -3.88 7.63
N PHE A 335 -15.75 -3.67 8.01
CA PHE A 335 -14.76 -2.99 7.18
C PHE A 335 -13.35 -3.43 7.54
N HIS A 336 -12.42 -3.24 6.60
CA HIS A 336 -11.00 -3.49 6.79
C HIS A 336 -10.30 -2.14 7.00
N ALA A 337 -9.78 -1.92 8.20
CA ALA A 337 -9.04 -0.70 8.52
C ALA A 337 -7.56 -0.85 8.11
N ILE A 338 -6.95 0.23 7.63
CA ILE A 338 -5.51 0.30 7.36
C ILE A 338 -4.76 0.46 8.68
N ILE A 339 -3.68 -0.29 8.87
CA ILE A 339 -2.86 -0.21 10.07
C ILE A 339 -2.25 1.20 10.20
N ASN A 340 -2.28 1.76 11.41
CA ASN A 340 -1.66 3.04 11.72
C ASN A 340 -0.18 2.85 12.11
N PRO A 341 0.79 3.16 11.23
CA PRO A 341 2.21 2.97 11.54
C PRO A 341 2.65 3.75 12.79
N PRO A 342 3.59 3.21 13.59
CA PRO A 342 4.36 1.99 13.43
C PRO A 342 3.71 0.72 14.01
N GLN A 343 2.44 0.77 14.37
CA GLN A 343 1.70 -0.36 14.95
C GLN A 343 1.62 -1.54 13.98
N SER A 344 1.46 -2.75 14.52
CA SER A 344 1.30 -3.98 13.73
C SER A 344 -0.14 -4.48 13.63
N ALA A 345 -1.10 -3.83 14.30
CA ALA A 345 -2.49 -4.26 14.28
C ALA A 345 -3.48 -3.11 14.51
N ILE A 346 -4.68 -3.28 13.94
CA ILE A 346 -5.85 -2.43 14.14
C ILE A 346 -7.11 -3.28 14.19
N LEU A 347 -8.01 -2.98 15.14
CA LEU A 347 -9.31 -3.63 15.27
C LEU A 347 -10.41 -2.71 14.74
N ALA A 348 -11.13 -3.16 13.74
CA ALA A 348 -12.34 -2.53 13.23
C ALA A 348 -13.59 -3.17 13.84
N VAL A 349 -14.54 -2.34 14.27
CA VAL A 349 -15.80 -2.77 14.89
C VAL A 349 -16.97 -2.26 14.08
N GLY A 350 -17.82 -3.19 13.64
CA GLY A 350 -19.05 -2.91 12.91
C GLY A 350 -20.23 -2.57 13.82
N ARG A 351 -21.38 -2.31 13.20
CA ARG A 351 -22.63 -2.06 13.93
C ARG A 351 -23.13 -3.32 14.64
N ILE A 352 -23.84 -3.10 15.72
CA ILE A 352 -24.55 -4.16 16.41
C ILE A 352 -25.92 -4.39 15.74
N MET A 353 -26.15 -5.60 15.25
CA MET A 353 -27.40 -5.99 14.58
C MET A 353 -28.08 -7.11 15.34
N ARG A 354 -29.40 -7.05 15.42
CA ARG A 354 -30.19 -8.17 15.92
C ARG A 354 -30.43 -9.16 14.79
N ILE A 355 -29.76 -10.31 14.84
CA ILE A 355 -29.87 -11.35 13.82
C ILE A 355 -30.29 -12.70 14.44
N PRO A 356 -30.99 -13.58 13.69
CA PRO A 356 -31.28 -14.94 14.13
C PRO A 356 -29.96 -15.75 14.17
N VAL A 357 -29.72 -16.42 15.28
CA VAL A 357 -28.57 -17.28 15.51
C VAL A 357 -29.02 -18.65 15.94
N ALA A 358 -28.48 -19.70 15.34
CA ALA A 358 -28.68 -21.07 15.81
C ALA A 358 -27.84 -21.31 17.07
N LEU A 359 -28.41 -21.84 18.11
CA LEU A 359 -27.73 -22.25 19.34
C LEU A 359 -27.28 -23.73 19.24
N GLU A 360 -26.46 -24.17 20.20
CA GLU A 360 -25.94 -25.55 20.26
C GLU A 360 -27.03 -26.64 20.39
N ASP A 361 -28.22 -26.26 20.86
CA ASP A 361 -29.37 -27.11 20.99
C ASP A 361 -30.32 -27.07 19.76
N ASP A 362 -29.85 -26.57 18.62
CA ASP A 362 -30.56 -26.36 17.37
C ASP A 362 -31.75 -25.38 17.45
N THR A 363 -31.91 -24.67 18.57
CA THR A 363 -32.92 -23.60 18.66
C THR A 363 -32.44 -22.33 17.98
N ILE A 364 -33.37 -21.55 17.40
CA ILE A 364 -33.08 -20.26 16.79
C ILE A 364 -33.49 -19.15 17.74
N THR A 365 -32.58 -18.26 18.06
CA THR A 365 -32.85 -17.07 18.88
C THR A 365 -32.33 -15.81 18.20
N VAL A 366 -32.86 -14.64 18.55
CA VAL A 366 -32.37 -13.35 18.05
C VAL A 366 -31.34 -12.79 19.01
N ARG A 367 -30.13 -12.59 18.55
CA ARG A 367 -29.00 -12.05 19.31
C ARG A 367 -28.48 -10.72 18.73
N PRO A 368 -28.02 -9.79 19.58
CA PRO A 368 -27.29 -8.62 19.13
C PRO A 368 -25.86 -9.04 18.77
N MET A 369 -25.55 -9.12 17.49
CA MET A 369 -24.25 -9.53 16.96
C MET A 369 -23.50 -8.35 16.34
N THR A 370 -22.19 -8.38 16.39
CA THR A 370 -21.32 -7.44 15.65
C THR A 370 -20.14 -8.18 15.02
N ASN A 371 -19.58 -7.61 13.96
CA ASN A 371 -18.37 -8.14 13.33
C ASN A 371 -17.15 -7.35 13.80
N PHE A 372 -16.14 -8.10 14.27
CA PHE A 372 -14.80 -7.58 14.56
C PHE A 372 -13.86 -8.01 13.45
N THR A 373 -13.14 -7.05 12.89
CA THR A 373 -12.13 -7.29 11.87
C THR A 373 -10.78 -6.84 12.40
N LEU A 374 -9.89 -7.79 12.63
CA LEU A 374 -8.51 -7.52 13.01
C LEU A 374 -7.64 -7.51 11.76
N THR A 375 -7.09 -6.36 11.41
CA THR A 375 -6.06 -6.23 10.36
C THR A 375 -4.69 -6.23 11.01
N VAL A 376 -3.78 -7.05 10.50
CA VAL A 376 -2.43 -7.26 11.07
C VAL A 376 -1.35 -7.18 9.99
N ASP A 377 -0.15 -6.76 10.40
CA ASP A 377 1.07 -6.84 9.61
C ASP A 377 1.63 -8.27 9.68
N HIS A 378 1.64 -8.98 8.55
CA HIS A 378 2.06 -10.38 8.48
C HIS A 378 3.57 -10.60 8.77
N ARG A 379 4.36 -9.54 8.78
CA ARG A 379 5.76 -9.59 9.23
C ARG A 379 5.88 -9.78 10.74
N CYS A 380 4.87 -9.30 11.49
CA CYS A 380 4.83 -9.35 12.95
C CYS A 380 3.93 -10.46 13.48
N ILE A 381 2.76 -10.64 12.85
CA ILE A 381 1.66 -11.43 13.38
C ILE A 381 1.21 -12.43 12.33
N ASN A 382 1.28 -13.71 12.65
CA ASN A 382 0.75 -14.76 11.79
C ASN A 382 -0.74 -15.04 12.06
N GLY A 383 -1.37 -15.86 11.20
CA GLY A 383 -2.80 -16.17 11.29
C GLY A 383 -3.21 -16.78 12.63
N ILE A 384 -2.36 -17.62 13.25
CA ILE A 384 -2.64 -18.27 14.53
C ILE A 384 -2.64 -17.25 15.68
N GLN A 385 -1.69 -16.31 15.68
CA GLN A 385 -1.61 -15.26 16.70
C GLN A 385 -2.79 -14.30 16.63
N GLY A 386 -3.17 -13.87 15.41
CA GLY A 386 -4.36 -13.05 15.19
C GLY A 386 -5.65 -13.77 15.57
N ALA A 387 -5.78 -15.06 15.23
CA ALA A 387 -6.94 -15.88 15.61
C ALA A 387 -7.04 -16.05 17.14
N LYS A 388 -5.93 -16.27 17.83
CA LYS A 388 -5.89 -16.32 19.31
C LYS A 388 -6.34 -15.01 19.95
N PHE A 389 -5.90 -13.88 19.41
CA PHE A 389 -6.34 -12.57 19.88
C PHE A 389 -7.87 -12.39 19.72
N LEU A 390 -8.43 -12.70 18.56
CA LEU A 390 -9.87 -12.59 18.32
C LEU A 390 -10.67 -13.59 19.18
N ASP A 391 -10.19 -14.79 19.41
CA ASP A 391 -10.84 -15.76 20.28
C ASP A 391 -10.86 -15.31 21.74
N GLU A 392 -9.74 -14.78 22.25
CA GLU A 392 -9.67 -14.20 23.60
C GLU A 392 -10.55 -12.94 23.72
N LEU A 393 -10.60 -12.13 22.68
CA LEU A 393 -11.47 -10.96 22.64
C LEU A 393 -12.95 -11.36 22.65
N ARG A 394 -13.33 -12.34 21.81
CA ARG A 394 -14.68 -12.91 21.78
C ARG A 394 -15.11 -13.44 23.14
N LYS A 395 -14.26 -14.27 23.78
CA LYS A 395 -14.54 -14.83 25.11
C LYS A 395 -14.81 -13.76 26.16
N ARG A 396 -14.04 -12.66 26.15
CA ARG A 396 -14.22 -11.57 27.12
C ARG A 396 -15.43 -10.68 26.82
N VAL A 397 -15.75 -10.46 25.56
CA VAL A 397 -16.95 -9.70 25.16
C VAL A 397 -18.21 -10.50 25.50
N GLU A 398 -18.21 -11.80 25.19
CA GLU A 398 -19.35 -12.69 25.46
C GLU A 398 -19.50 -13.02 26.96
N LYS A 399 -18.40 -12.96 27.75
CA LYS A 399 -18.37 -13.22 29.20
C LYS A 399 -17.57 -12.14 29.93
N PRO A 400 -18.08 -10.89 30.04
CA PRO A 400 -17.32 -9.74 30.51
C PRO A 400 -17.17 -9.67 32.05
N TYR A 401 -17.00 -10.83 32.70
CA TYR A 401 -16.93 -10.91 34.16
C TYR A 401 -15.69 -10.28 34.76
N SER A 402 -14.59 -10.14 34.00
CA SER A 402 -13.37 -9.46 34.42
C SER A 402 -13.62 -7.99 34.75
N LEU A 403 -14.52 -7.35 34.03
CA LEU A 403 -14.88 -5.94 34.20
C LEU A 403 -15.69 -5.66 35.49
N LEU A 404 -16.22 -6.70 36.14
CA LEU A 404 -16.93 -6.56 37.41
C LEU A 404 -15.98 -6.52 38.64
N LYS A 405 -14.67 -6.74 38.43
CA LYS A 405 -13.66 -6.82 39.50
C LYS A 405 -12.86 -5.51 39.65
N THR A 406 -13.19 -4.49 38.89
CA THR A 406 -12.47 -3.19 38.86
C THR A 406 -13.24 -2.11 39.61
#